data_9695568ac950e884995297e22b31a6a1
#
_entry.id   9695568ac950e884995297e22b31a6a1
#
_cell.length_a   1.000
_cell.length_b   1.000
_cell.length_c   1.000
_cell.angle_alpha   90.00
_cell.angle_beta   90.00
_cell.angle_gamma   90.00
#
_symmetry.space_group_name_H-M   'P 1'
#
loop_
_entity.id
_entity.type
_entity.pdbx_description
1 polymer ?
#
loop_
_entity_poly.entity_id
_entity_poly.type
_entity_poly.pdbx_seq_one_letter_code
_entity_poly.pdbx_strand_id
1 'polypeptide(L)'
;MSQSFFERPILNSPYGYPGQHWELDADGQPTDRILPMRRRSDLITPVPKPKKRRSKREQGQFVLGSDDGLSTAEQEYNPTPIINEVRTHVEAWRALPNPDQWLVSPETARLLQHWRHHSFQGVKPFFCQIEAVETAIWLSEVAPKLGPRGAKFRAHLEGANAQANPELMRIALKLATGAGKTTVMAMLIAWQTVNAVRHPNSRQFSRGFLIVAPGITIRDRLRVLMPNDPESYYKHREIVPADMLADIDRAKIVITNYHAFKLRERVDIAKGTRAAIEGWREEKIQTLETEGQMLQRVMPELMGIKRIVVLNDEAHHCYRERVRDAVETEAELKGEEKDEAKENNQTARMWISGLEAVKRKLGLTMVYDLSATPFFLRGSGYVEGTLFPWTMSDFSLMDAIECGIVKLPRVPVADNVPGGDTPKFRNLWDHIGKRMPKKGRGASGRTLDPLSLPTELLTALEALYGHYEKTFEMWREEGIGVPPVFIVVCNNTSASELVYKYVSGFHREHDDGTTSLENGRLALFRNYDDYGNRIARPNTILIDSAQLESGDALDKGFREMAADELDRFRRDLIDRTRDQHAGDSIDDATLLREVMNTVGKKERL
;
A
#
# COMPACT_ATOMS: atom_id res chain seq x y z
N MET A 1 22.91 -17.88 3.75
CA MET A 1 22.84 -16.55 4.41
C MET A 1 24.01 -16.46 5.37
N SER A 2 24.76 -15.36 5.29
CA SER A 2 25.93 -15.12 6.10
C SER A 2 25.53 -14.87 7.56
N GLN A 3 26.19 -15.52 8.51
CA GLN A 3 25.99 -15.32 9.93
C GLN A 3 26.32 -13.88 10.33
N SER A 4 27.32 -13.28 9.69
CA SER A 4 27.78 -11.91 9.90
C SER A 4 26.70 -10.86 9.65
N PHE A 5 25.84 -11.06 8.64
CA PHE A 5 24.71 -10.18 8.37
C PHE A 5 23.67 -10.19 9.51
N PHE A 6 23.37 -11.36 10.07
CA PHE A 6 22.41 -11.46 11.18
C PHE A 6 22.91 -10.86 12.48
N GLU A 7 24.22 -10.87 12.68
CA GLU A 7 24.86 -10.26 13.85
C GLU A 7 24.93 -8.73 13.73
N ARG A 8 25.07 -8.20 12.50
CA ARG A 8 25.21 -6.77 12.25
C ARG A 8 24.39 -6.32 11.04
N PRO A 9 23.04 -6.39 11.07
CA PRO A 9 22.22 -6.00 9.93
C PRO A 9 22.21 -4.48 9.71
N ILE A 10 22.39 -3.65 10.75
CA ILE A 10 22.33 -2.20 10.70
C ILE A 10 23.74 -1.65 10.48
N LEU A 11 23.94 -0.91 9.39
CA LEU A 11 25.22 -0.32 8.99
C LEU A 11 25.19 1.20 8.99
N ASN A 12 24.02 1.83 8.80
CA ASN A 12 23.87 3.25 8.55
C ASN A 12 22.85 3.87 9.49
N SER A 13 22.95 5.18 9.69
CA SER A 13 21.92 5.97 10.35
C SER A 13 20.73 6.20 9.41
N PRO A 14 19.48 6.12 9.87
CA PRO A 14 18.32 6.46 9.04
C PRO A 14 18.24 7.95 8.66
N TYR A 15 18.99 8.79 9.35
CA TYR A 15 19.00 10.26 9.20
C TYR A 15 20.17 10.81 8.39
N GLY A 16 21.08 9.96 7.97
CA GLY A 16 22.27 10.34 7.22
C GLY A 16 22.39 9.60 5.88
N TYR A 17 23.32 10.08 5.05
CA TYR A 17 23.65 9.40 3.80
C TYR A 17 24.17 7.98 4.08
N PRO A 18 23.58 6.94 3.45
CA PRO A 18 24.04 5.56 3.66
C PRO A 18 25.37 5.32 2.95
N GLY A 19 26.46 5.25 3.72
CA GLY A 19 27.82 5.11 3.20
C GLY A 19 28.29 3.66 3.04
N GLN A 20 27.54 2.68 3.51
CA GLN A 20 27.91 1.27 3.48
C GLN A 20 26.71 0.39 3.14
N HIS A 21 26.99 -0.78 2.58
CA HIS A 21 25.97 -1.79 2.37
C HIS A 21 26.56 -3.20 2.36
N TRP A 22 25.74 -4.21 2.67
CA TRP A 22 26.09 -5.61 2.49
C TRP A 22 26.08 -5.96 0.99
N GLU A 23 27.14 -6.59 0.51
CA GLU A 23 27.13 -7.16 -0.85
C GLU A 23 26.09 -8.26 -0.94
N LEU A 24 25.33 -8.29 -2.03
CA LEU A 24 24.34 -9.33 -2.30
C LEU A 24 24.87 -10.28 -3.39
N ASP A 25 24.54 -11.55 -3.27
CA ASP A 25 24.80 -12.54 -4.32
C ASP A 25 23.75 -12.44 -5.46
N ALA A 26 23.86 -13.33 -6.44
CA ALA A 26 22.96 -13.38 -7.60
C ALA A 26 21.48 -13.67 -7.24
N ASP A 27 21.25 -14.27 -6.07
CA ASP A 27 19.92 -14.59 -5.54
C ASP A 27 19.40 -13.48 -4.60
N GLY A 28 20.15 -12.38 -4.46
CA GLY A 28 19.82 -11.25 -3.61
C GLY A 28 20.04 -11.49 -2.12
N GLN A 29 20.82 -12.51 -1.75
CA GLN A 29 21.15 -12.81 -0.36
C GLN A 29 22.43 -12.10 0.07
N PRO A 30 22.50 -11.57 1.32
CA PRO A 30 23.72 -10.96 1.84
C PRO A 30 24.88 -11.93 1.87
N THR A 31 26.04 -11.48 1.37
CA THR A 31 27.34 -12.15 1.51
C THR A 31 28.01 -11.78 2.85
N ASP A 32 29.27 -12.21 3.05
CA ASP A 32 30.07 -11.81 4.23
C ASP A 32 30.83 -10.49 4.05
N ARG A 33 30.55 -9.74 2.96
CA ARG A 33 31.29 -8.51 2.63
C ARG A 33 30.42 -7.27 2.79
N ILE A 34 30.99 -6.26 3.45
CA ILE A 34 30.44 -4.91 3.52
C ILE A 34 31.22 -4.03 2.53
N LEU A 35 30.50 -3.37 1.61
CA LEU A 35 31.08 -2.44 0.66
C LEU A 35 31.02 -1.01 1.22
N PRO A 36 32.12 -0.22 1.17
CA PRO A 36 32.21 1.13 1.71
C PRO A 36 31.64 2.17 0.72
N MET A 37 30.45 1.91 0.19
CA MET A 37 29.72 2.79 -0.70
C MET A 37 28.23 2.56 -0.54
N ARG A 38 27.43 3.52 -1.03
CA ARG A 38 25.99 3.37 -1.09
C ARG A 38 25.59 2.28 -2.07
N ARG A 39 24.57 1.49 -1.72
CA ARG A 39 23.97 0.51 -2.62
C ARG A 39 23.42 1.19 -3.87
N ARG A 40 23.75 0.65 -5.03
CA ARG A 40 23.14 1.07 -6.29
C ARG A 40 21.75 0.45 -6.42
N SER A 41 20.84 1.15 -7.12
CA SER A 41 19.59 0.53 -7.54
C SER A 41 19.90 -0.63 -8.48
N ASP A 42 19.31 -1.79 -8.21
CA ASP A 42 19.46 -2.98 -9.02
C ASP A 42 18.11 -3.71 -9.11
N LEU A 43 17.92 -4.47 -10.20
CA LEU A 43 16.73 -5.29 -10.41
C LEU A 43 16.86 -6.61 -9.64
N ILE A 44 16.57 -6.57 -8.35
CA ILE A 44 16.25 -7.77 -7.59
C ILE A 44 14.74 -7.96 -7.71
N THR A 45 14.30 -8.78 -8.65
CA THR A 45 12.89 -9.10 -8.81
C THR A 45 12.42 -9.92 -7.61
N PRO A 46 11.38 -9.47 -6.89
CA PRO A 46 10.82 -10.24 -5.77
C PRO A 46 10.12 -11.54 -6.22
N VAL A 47 9.93 -11.71 -7.52
CA VAL A 47 9.24 -12.86 -8.12
C VAL A 47 10.27 -13.76 -8.82
N PRO A 48 10.33 -15.07 -8.52
CA PRO A 48 11.18 -16.00 -9.26
C PRO A 48 10.84 -15.92 -10.74
N LYS A 49 11.87 -15.69 -11.59
CA LYS A 49 11.68 -15.66 -13.04
C LYS A 49 11.00 -16.96 -13.48
N PRO A 50 9.89 -16.91 -14.23
CA PRO A 50 9.28 -18.12 -14.75
C PRO A 50 10.32 -18.88 -15.58
N LYS A 51 10.48 -20.18 -15.33
CA LYS A 51 11.39 -21.02 -16.09
C LYS A 51 10.97 -20.97 -17.55
N LYS A 52 11.77 -20.32 -18.43
CA LYS A 52 11.53 -20.29 -19.87
C LYS A 52 11.37 -21.72 -20.36
N ARG A 53 10.16 -22.10 -20.80
CA ARG A 53 9.99 -23.30 -21.61
C ARG A 53 10.77 -23.07 -22.90
N ARG A 54 11.78 -23.90 -23.15
CA ARG A 54 12.54 -23.89 -24.40
C ARG A 54 11.57 -24.09 -25.55
N SER A 55 11.18 -23.01 -26.20
CA SER A 55 10.56 -23.06 -27.52
C SER A 55 11.63 -23.55 -28.52
N LYS A 56 11.28 -24.56 -29.31
CA LYS A 56 12.18 -25.22 -30.28
C LYS A 56 12.49 -24.34 -31.52
N ARG A 57 12.29 -23.03 -31.47
CA ARG A 57 12.55 -22.10 -32.56
C ARG A 57 13.20 -20.82 -32.07
N GLU A 58 14.47 -20.90 -31.77
CA GLU A 58 15.34 -19.71 -31.77
C GLU A 58 16.74 -20.14 -32.21
N GLN A 59 16.95 -20.12 -33.53
CA GLN A 59 18.27 -19.95 -34.13
C GLN A 59 18.66 -18.48 -33.95
N GLY A 60 19.88 -18.29 -33.45
CA GLY A 60 20.41 -17.06 -32.95
C GLY A 60 20.40 -15.88 -33.93
N GLN A 61 20.17 -14.73 -33.32
CA GLN A 61 20.72 -13.47 -33.77
C GLN A 61 21.33 -12.75 -32.56
N PHE A 62 22.66 -12.77 -32.54
CA PHE A 62 23.44 -11.87 -31.69
C PHE A 62 23.24 -10.45 -32.23
N VAL A 63 22.66 -9.57 -31.42
CA VAL A 63 22.69 -8.14 -31.72
C VAL A 63 23.67 -7.50 -30.76
N LEU A 64 24.79 -7.04 -31.30
CA LEU A 64 25.72 -6.14 -30.62
C LEU A 64 25.01 -4.85 -30.27
N GLY A 65 25.30 -4.35 -29.04
CA GLY A 65 24.72 -3.13 -28.52
C GLY A 65 24.88 -1.93 -29.46
N SER A 66 23.77 -1.25 -29.65
CA SER A 66 23.74 0.14 -30.08
C SER A 66 23.19 0.98 -28.92
N ASP A 67 23.83 2.09 -28.67
CA ASP A 67 23.66 3.04 -27.57
C ASP A 67 22.34 3.83 -27.58
N ASP A 68 21.42 3.45 -28.47
CA ASP A 68 20.08 4.04 -28.60
C ASP A 68 19.03 3.10 -28.02
N GLY A 69 18.64 3.39 -26.77
CA GLY A 69 17.77 2.59 -25.93
C GLY A 69 16.31 2.48 -26.35
N LEU A 70 16.01 2.01 -27.55
CA LEU A 70 14.66 1.65 -27.98
C LEU A 70 14.68 0.24 -28.54
N SER A 71 14.21 -0.70 -27.78
CA SER A 71 14.22 -2.10 -28.10
C SER A 71 12.89 -2.64 -28.61
N THR A 72 13.03 -3.67 -29.41
CA THR A 72 11.99 -4.61 -29.82
C THR A 72 11.38 -5.39 -28.64
N ALA A 73 10.18 -5.91 -28.81
CA ALA A 73 9.24 -6.46 -27.84
C ALA A 73 9.74 -7.53 -26.83
N GLU A 74 11.01 -7.85 -26.78
CA GLU A 74 11.61 -8.89 -25.91
C GLU A 74 12.63 -8.37 -24.89
N GLN A 75 12.94 -7.07 -24.87
CA GLN A 75 13.85 -6.51 -23.87
C GLN A 75 13.05 -6.05 -22.65
N GLU A 76 13.32 -6.67 -21.50
CA GLU A 76 12.91 -6.19 -20.19
C GLU A 76 13.44 -4.75 -20.01
N TYR A 77 12.56 -3.76 -19.99
CA TYR A 77 12.96 -2.38 -19.76
C TYR A 77 13.49 -2.23 -18.34
N ASN A 78 14.77 -1.89 -18.21
CA ASN A 78 15.43 -1.72 -16.92
C ASN A 78 15.70 -0.23 -16.64
N PRO A 79 14.93 0.45 -15.75
CA PRO A 79 15.16 1.85 -15.42
C PRO A 79 16.30 2.07 -14.41
N THR A 80 16.95 1.04 -13.88
CA THR A 80 17.96 1.19 -12.80
C THR A 80 19.16 2.04 -13.20
N PRO A 81 19.68 2.02 -14.45
CA PRO A 81 20.74 2.93 -14.87
C PRO A 81 20.33 4.40 -14.75
N ILE A 82 19.12 4.75 -15.17
CA ILE A 82 18.58 6.11 -15.06
C ILE A 82 18.38 6.52 -13.60
N ILE A 83 17.85 5.63 -12.77
CA ILE A 83 17.69 5.88 -11.32
C ILE A 83 19.06 6.20 -10.69
N ASN A 84 20.08 5.39 -10.98
CA ASN A 84 21.42 5.60 -10.45
C ASN A 84 22.05 6.91 -10.94
N GLU A 85 21.79 7.27 -12.18
CA GLU A 85 22.28 8.52 -12.75
C GLU A 85 21.59 9.74 -12.13
N VAL A 86 20.26 9.73 -12.01
CA VAL A 86 19.50 10.79 -11.32
C VAL A 86 19.99 10.93 -9.89
N ARG A 87 20.20 9.81 -9.18
CA ARG A 87 20.74 9.81 -7.83
C ARG A 87 22.09 10.52 -7.76
N THR A 88 23.00 10.24 -8.68
CA THR A 88 24.32 10.90 -8.75
C THR A 88 24.18 12.41 -8.95
N HIS A 89 23.26 12.85 -9.80
CA HIS A 89 23.01 14.28 -10.00
C HIS A 89 22.36 14.96 -8.79
N VAL A 90 21.40 14.32 -8.16
CA VAL A 90 20.74 14.82 -6.93
C VAL A 90 21.75 14.92 -5.80
N GLU A 91 22.66 13.96 -5.67
CA GLU A 91 23.71 13.95 -4.68
C GLU A 91 24.70 15.11 -4.89
N ALA A 92 25.20 15.29 -6.10
CA ALA A 92 26.07 16.41 -6.46
C ALA A 92 25.37 17.77 -6.24
N TRP A 93 24.10 17.87 -6.58
CA TRP A 93 23.28 19.07 -6.35
C TRP A 93 23.06 19.35 -4.86
N ARG A 94 22.77 18.32 -4.06
CA ARG A 94 22.63 18.43 -2.59
C ARG A 94 23.90 18.92 -1.92
N ALA A 95 25.06 18.56 -2.45
CA ALA A 95 26.35 18.95 -1.93
C ALA A 95 26.73 20.42 -2.22
N LEU A 96 25.98 21.14 -3.05
CA LEU A 96 26.23 22.56 -3.32
C LEU A 96 26.01 23.39 -2.04
N PRO A 97 27.03 24.12 -1.57
CA PRO A 97 26.98 24.82 -0.27
C PRO A 97 26.09 26.08 -0.30
N ASN A 98 25.95 26.71 -1.47
CA ASN A 98 25.18 27.95 -1.61
C ASN A 98 23.79 27.67 -2.17
N PRO A 99 22.69 27.98 -1.43
CA PRO A 99 21.32 27.84 -1.89
C PRO A 99 21.00 28.55 -3.21
N ASP A 100 21.67 29.67 -3.51
CA ASP A 100 21.48 30.41 -4.76
C ASP A 100 21.89 29.58 -5.99
N GLN A 101 22.76 28.59 -5.82
CA GLN A 101 23.18 27.66 -6.88
C GLN A 101 22.24 26.49 -7.08
N TRP A 102 21.25 26.32 -6.20
CA TRP A 102 20.33 25.16 -6.28
C TRP A 102 19.32 25.25 -7.44
N LEU A 103 19.18 26.39 -8.08
CA LEU A 103 18.29 26.59 -9.24
C LEU A 103 16.83 26.29 -8.94
N VAL A 104 16.40 26.41 -7.72
CA VAL A 104 15.01 26.24 -7.26
C VAL A 104 14.39 27.59 -6.91
N SER A 105 13.09 27.59 -6.56
CA SER A 105 12.47 28.80 -6.02
C SER A 105 12.99 29.13 -4.61
N PRO A 106 12.88 30.38 -4.14
CA PRO A 106 13.26 30.75 -2.77
C PRO A 106 12.52 29.93 -1.71
N GLU A 107 11.24 29.65 -1.93
CA GLU A 107 10.40 28.82 -1.04
C GLU A 107 10.90 27.39 -0.98
N THR A 108 11.22 26.81 -2.14
CA THR A 108 11.79 25.46 -2.24
C THR A 108 13.15 25.39 -1.54
N ALA A 109 14.00 26.41 -1.72
CA ALA A 109 15.30 26.47 -1.04
C ALA A 109 15.12 26.49 0.49
N ARG A 110 14.17 27.27 1.02
CA ARG A 110 13.84 27.32 2.46
C ARG A 110 13.33 25.99 3.00
N LEU A 111 12.43 25.31 2.25
CA LEU A 111 11.94 23.98 2.63
C LEU A 111 13.08 22.95 2.66
N LEU A 112 13.96 22.96 1.65
CA LEU A 112 15.13 22.08 1.61
C LEU A 112 16.08 22.34 2.78
N GLN A 113 16.37 23.61 3.10
CA GLN A 113 17.17 23.97 4.27
C GLN A 113 16.51 23.46 5.57
N HIS A 114 15.20 23.63 5.70
CA HIS A 114 14.45 23.16 6.84
C HIS A 114 14.55 21.63 6.98
N TRP A 115 14.26 20.87 5.94
CA TRP A 115 14.31 19.40 6.01
C TRP A 115 15.69 18.84 6.29
N ARG A 116 16.73 19.52 5.82
CA ARG A 116 18.14 19.08 5.98
C ARG A 116 18.72 19.45 7.33
N HIS A 117 18.39 20.63 7.88
CA HIS A 117 19.16 21.26 8.94
C HIS A 117 18.34 21.68 10.17
N HIS A 118 17.00 21.60 10.13
CA HIS A 118 16.18 21.96 11.28
C HIS A 118 16.39 20.98 12.45
N SER A 119 16.36 21.53 13.67
CA SER A 119 16.41 20.76 14.90
C SER A 119 14.98 20.37 15.29
N PHE A 120 14.50 19.24 14.79
CA PHE A 120 13.16 18.74 15.04
C PHE A 120 12.97 18.39 16.52
N GLN A 121 11.88 18.83 17.11
CA GLN A 121 11.51 18.50 18.50
C GLN A 121 10.94 17.08 18.62
N GLY A 122 10.31 16.61 17.56
CA GLY A 122 9.67 15.30 17.48
C GLY A 122 10.37 14.37 16.48
N VAL A 123 9.57 13.80 15.58
CA VAL A 123 10.04 12.83 14.59
C VAL A 123 10.74 13.54 13.43
N LYS A 124 12.05 13.39 13.37
CA LYS A 124 12.88 13.89 12.27
C LYS A 124 12.61 13.08 10.98
N PRO A 125 12.51 13.71 9.81
CA PRO A 125 12.44 13.00 8.54
C PRO A 125 13.66 12.10 8.29
N PHE A 126 13.44 10.90 7.77
CA PHE A 126 14.52 10.03 7.35
C PHE A 126 15.20 10.57 6.09
N PHE A 127 16.46 10.23 5.93
CA PHE A 127 17.23 10.61 4.74
C PHE A 127 16.54 10.17 3.44
N CYS A 128 16.01 8.95 3.38
CA CYS A 128 15.31 8.43 2.20
C CYS A 128 14.04 9.22 1.85
N GLN A 129 13.36 9.79 2.83
CA GLN A 129 12.17 10.64 2.61
C GLN A 129 12.58 11.97 1.98
N ILE A 130 13.62 12.60 2.53
CA ILE A 130 14.18 13.84 1.99
C ILE A 130 14.66 13.61 0.55
N GLU A 131 15.43 12.55 0.31
CA GLU A 131 15.98 12.24 -1.00
C GLU A 131 14.89 11.97 -2.06
N ALA A 132 13.82 11.28 -1.70
CA ALA A 132 12.71 11.03 -2.62
C ALA A 132 12.06 12.36 -3.09
N VAL A 133 11.86 13.30 -2.15
CA VAL A 133 11.32 14.63 -2.47
C VAL A 133 12.34 15.48 -3.23
N GLU A 134 13.61 15.42 -2.86
CA GLU A 134 14.71 16.08 -3.58
C GLU A 134 14.80 15.62 -5.02
N THR A 135 14.58 14.32 -5.26
CA THR A 135 14.51 13.76 -6.63
C THR A 135 13.37 14.37 -7.43
N ALA A 136 12.17 14.47 -6.83
CA ALA A 136 11.01 15.09 -7.47
C ALA A 136 11.26 16.60 -7.76
N ILE A 137 11.83 17.33 -6.81
CA ILE A 137 12.20 18.75 -6.97
C ILE A 137 13.25 18.90 -8.07
N TRP A 138 14.30 18.10 -8.02
CA TRP A 138 15.40 18.17 -8.99
C TRP A 138 14.90 17.95 -10.43
N LEU A 139 14.06 16.93 -10.63
CA LEU A 139 13.46 16.63 -11.94
C LEU A 139 12.54 17.76 -12.44
N SER A 140 11.85 18.44 -11.53
CA SER A 140 10.84 19.45 -11.86
C SER A 140 11.41 20.87 -11.98
N GLU A 141 12.30 21.30 -11.07
CA GLU A 141 12.80 22.67 -11.01
C GLU A 141 14.22 22.82 -11.56
N VAL A 142 15.10 21.83 -11.33
CA VAL A 142 16.53 21.92 -11.62
C VAL A 142 16.88 21.38 -13.01
N ALA A 143 16.49 20.15 -13.31
CA ALA A 143 16.83 19.49 -14.56
C ALA A 143 16.44 20.31 -15.82
N PRO A 144 15.25 20.96 -15.88
CA PRO A 144 14.90 21.81 -17.03
C PRO A 144 15.85 22.98 -17.28
N LYS A 145 16.55 23.44 -16.23
CA LYS A 145 17.49 24.58 -16.30
C LYS A 145 18.92 24.16 -16.65
N LEU A 146 19.22 22.85 -16.64
CA LEU A 146 20.55 22.30 -16.93
C LEU A 146 20.80 22.04 -18.44
N GLY A 147 19.90 22.48 -19.31
CA GLY A 147 20.03 22.30 -20.76
C GLY A 147 20.05 20.81 -21.16
N PRO A 148 20.93 20.40 -22.09
CA PRO A 148 20.96 19.02 -22.58
C PRO A 148 21.16 17.96 -21.50
N ARG A 149 21.94 18.27 -20.45
CA ARG A 149 22.19 17.33 -19.33
C ARG A 149 20.92 16.97 -18.55
N GLY A 150 20.02 17.92 -18.38
CA GLY A 150 18.75 17.68 -17.71
C GLY A 150 17.65 17.19 -18.67
N ALA A 151 17.70 17.60 -19.93
CA ALA A 151 16.69 17.27 -20.93
C ALA A 151 16.53 15.75 -21.14
N LYS A 152 17.62 14.96 -21.04
CA LYS A 152 17.57 13.51 -21.20
C LYS A 152 16.66 12.81 -20.19
N PHE A 153 16.62 13.28 -18.93
CA PHE A 153 15.76 12.69 -17.88
C PHE A 153 14.30 12.98 -18.16
N ARG A 154 14.01 14.16 -18.66
CA ARG A 154 12.68 14.53 -19.11
C ARG A 154 12.25 13.72 -20.32
N ALA A 155 13.13 13.59 -21.32
CA ALA A 155 12.86 12.76 -22.52
C ALA A 155 12.62 11.29 -22.15
N HIS A 156 13.40 10.76 -21.18
CA HIS A 156 13.17 9.42 -20.65
C HIS A 156 11.79 9.28 -20.03
N LEU A 157 11.40 10.21 -19.13
CA LEU A 157 10.08 10.19 -18.49
C LEU A 157 8.94 10.35 -19.51
N GLU A 158 9.10 11.26 -20.48
CA GLU A 158 8.14 11.45 -21.56
C GLU A 158 7.99 10.17 -22.41
N GLY A 159 9.10 9.52 -22.76
CA GLY A 159 9.10 8.27 -23.51
C GLY A 159 8.47 7.11 -22.74
N ALA A 160 8.87 6.92 -21.48
CA ALA A 160 8.33 5.88 -20.61
C ALA A 160 6.82 6.05 -20.37
N ASN A 161 6.36 7.29 -20.15
CA ASN A 161 4.95 7.59 -19.96
C ASN A 161 4.17 7.50 -21.28
N ALA A 162 4.70 7.99 -22.40
CA ALA A 162 4.03 7.89 -23.70
C ALA A 162 3.74 6.43 -24.07
N GLN A 163 4.61 5.51 -23.69
CA GLN A 163 4.43 4.09 -23.96
C GLN A 163 3.44 3.43 -23.00
N ALA A 164 3.55 3.69 -21.70
CA ALA A 164 2.78 2.97 -20.67
C ALA A 164 1.55 3.75 -20.18
N ASN A 165 1.59 5.08 -20.20
CA ASN A 165 0.57 5.99 -19.66
C ASN A 165 0.31 7.18 -20.59
N PRO A 166 -0.10 6.99 -21.87
CA PRO A 166 -0.08 8.04 -22.89
C PRO A 166 -0.82 9.32 -22.51
N GLU A 167 -1.80 9.20 -21.60
CA GLU A 167 -2.57 10.34 -21.11
C GLU A 167 -1.99 11.00 -19.85
N LEU A 168 -1.02 10.39 -19.15
CA LEU A 168 -0.55 10.85 -17.85
C LEU A 168 0.97 11.02 -17.83
N MET A 169 1.44 12.07 -17.14
CA MET A 169 2.84 12.21 -16.80
C MET A 169 3.03 11.77 -15.34
N ARG A 170 3.75 10.67 -15.13
CA ARG A 170 3.93 10.02 -13.84
C ARG A 170 5.41 9.95 -13.47
N ILE A 171 5.69 10.05 -12.17
CA ILE A 171 7.00 9.79 -11.56
C ILE A 171 6.77 8.84 -10.41
N ALA A 172 7.42 7.67 -10.43
CA ALA A 172 7.35 6.72 -9.33
C ALA A 172 8.56 6.88 -8.39
N LEU A 173 8.23 6.93 -7.10
CA LEU A 173 9.17 6.99 -5.97
C LEU A 173 9.06 5.67 -5.22
N LYS A 174 10.04 4.79 -5.40
CA LYS A 174 10.09 3.50 -4.72
C LYS A 174 10.69 3.68 -3.33
N LEU A 175 9.90 3.37 -2.32
CA LEU A 175 10.29 3.41 -0.90
C LEU A 175 9.81 2.13 -0.20
N ALA A 176 10.71 1.46 0.48
CA ALA A 176 10.41 0.27 1.25
C ALA A 176 9.21 0.47 2.19
N THR A 177 8.48 -0.61 2.45
CA THR A 177 7.42 -0.59 3.47
C THR A 177 8.02 -0.17 4.81
N GLY A 178 7.34 0.72 5.54
CA GLY A 178 7.85 1.27 6.80
C GLY A 178 8.76 2.49 6.64
N ALA A 179 9.27 2.82 5.45
CA ALA A 179 10.11 4.00 5.22
C ALA A 179 9.34 5.35 5.27
N GLY A 180 8.03 5.33 5.49
CA GLY A 180 7.22 6.53 5.74
C GLY A 180 6.79 7.27 4.48
N LYS A 181 6.22 6.58 3.49
CA LYS A 181 5.63 7.17 2.27
C LYS A 181 4.71 8.37 2.56
N THR A 182 3.93 8.32 3.64
CA THR A 182 3.04 9.41 4.05
C THR A 182 3.80 10.71 4.37
N THR A 183 4.99 10.63 4.96
CA THR A 183 5.84 11.83 5.19
C THR A 183 6.31 12.42 3.88
N VAL A 184 6.68 11.58 2.90
CA VAL A 184 7.04 12.03 1.55
C VAL A 184 5.87 12.75 0.89
N MET A 185 4.63 12.21 1.02
CA MET A 185 3.42 12.90 0.52
C MET A 185 3.24 14.26 1.18
N ALA A 186 3.39 14.37 2.52
CA ALA A 186 3.30 15.64 3.23
C ALA A 186 4.33 16.66 2.73
N MET A 187 5.57 16.23 2.50
CA MET A 187 6.63 17.08 1.96
C MET A 187 6.35 17.53 0.52
N LEU A 188 5.83 16.64 -0.35
CA LEU A 188 5.42 16.98 -1.71
C LEU A 188 4.27 18.00 -1.71
N ILE A 189 3.27 17.80 -0.84
CA ILE A 189 2.15 18.73 -0.67
C ILE A 189 2.65 20.10 -0.18
N ALA A 190 3.55 20.09 0.81
CA ALA A 190 4.14 21.31 1.35
C ALA A 190 4.90 22.10 0.27
N TRP A 191 5.79 21.44 -0.47
CA TRP A 191 6.54 22.03 -1.56
C TRP A 191 5.62 22.66 -2.62
N GLN A 192 4.64 21.91 -3.09
CA GLN A 192 3.71 22.37 -4.12
C GLN A 192 2.83 23.53 -3.61
N THR A 193 2.27 23.41 -2.40
CA THR A 193 1.33 24.40 -1.85
C THR A 193 2.00 25.73 -1.57
N VAL A 194 3.13 25.73 -0.84
CA VAL A 194 3.83 26.97 -0.47
C VAL A 194 4.23 27.74 -1.72
N ASN A 195 4.77 27.04 -2.73
CA ASN A 195 5.11 27.67 -4.01
C ASN A 195 3.88 28.19 -4.76
N ALA A 196 2.80 27.41 -4.83
CA ALA A 196 1.58 27.84 -5.54
C ALA A 196 0.89 29.05 -4.87
N VAL A 197 0.98 29.15 -3.54
CA VAL A 197 0.39 30.26 -2.78
C VAL A 197 1.21 31.52 -2.95
N ARG A 198 2.54 31.43 -2.88
CA ARG A 198 3.43 32.58 -2.98
C ARG A 198 3.71 33.02 -4.43
N HIS A 199 3.54 32.09 -5.39
CA HIS A 199 3.67 32.34 -6.83
C HIS A 199 2.39 31.99 -7.59
N PRO A 200 1.28 32.69 -7.40
CA PRO A 200 -0.05 32.31 -7.92
C PRO A 200 -0.13 32.26 -9.45
N ASN A 201 0.76 32.97 -10.14
CA ASN A 201 0.84 32.96 -11.61
C ASN A 201 1.67 31.80 -12.17
N SER A 202 2.37 31.04 -11.33
CA SER A 202 3.15 29.90 -11.77
C SER A 202 2.24 28.77 -12.23
N ARG A 203 2.57 28.20 -13.39
CA ARG A 203 1.89 27.00 -13.90
C ARG A 203 2.56 25.70 -13.44
N GLN A 204 3.65 25.78 -12.71
CA GLN A 204 4.48 24.66 -12.28
C GLN A 204 3.98 24.02 -10.98
N PHE A 205 3.34 24.82 -10.12
CA PHE A 205 2.91 24.41 -8.80
C PHE A 205 1.39 24.37 -8.66
N SER A 206 0.90 23.58 -7.73
CA SER A 206 -0.52 23.43 -7.43
C SER A 206 -0.78 23.45 -5.92
N ARG A 207 -1.98 23.89 -5.54
CA ARG A 207 -2.52 23.76 -4.18
C ARG A 207 -3.68 22.78 -4.09
N GLY A 208 -4.00 22.10 -5.19
CA GLY A 208 -5.04 21.07 -5.26
C GLY A 208 -4.42 19.68 -5.36
N PHE A 209 -4.84 18.77 -4.48
CA PHE A 209 -4.29 17.43 -4.40
C PHE A 209 -5.40 16.39 -4.37
N LEU A 210 -5.25 15.37 -5.21
CA LEU A 210 -6.04 14.17 -5.16
C LEU A 210 -5.14 13.02 -4.73
N ILE A 211 -5.44 12.43 -3.57
CA ILE A 211 -4.72 11.29 -3.04
C ILE A 211 -5.58 10.07 -3.26
N VAL A 212 -5.06 9.08 -3.97
CA VAL A 212 -5.77 7.83 -4.28
C VAL A 212 -5.05 6.66 -3.62
N ALA A 213 -5.79 5.88 -2.85
CA ALA A 213 -5.29 4.69 -2.16
C ALA A 213 -6.10 3.45 -2.56
N PRO A 214 -5.55 2.23 -2.43
CA PRO A 214 -6.28 1.02 -2.81
C PRO A 214 -7.48 0.73 -1.91
N GLY A 215 -7.39 1.00 -0.62
CA GLY A 215 -8.45 0.67 0.35
C GLY A 215 -8.91 1.87 1.17
N ILE A 216 -10.09 1.74 1.77
CA ILE A 216 -10.69 2.78 2.61
C ILE A 216 -9.91 2.93 3.93
N THR A 217 -9.39 1.84 4.48
CA THR A 217 -8.57 1.84 5.70
C THR A 217 -7.31 2.69 5.56
N ILE A 218 -6.69 2.66 4.37
CA ILE A 218 -5.52 3.48 4.06
C ILE A 218 -5.92 4.95 3.99
N ARG A 219 -7.11 5.26 3.44
CA ARG A 219 -7.65 6.62 3.39
C ARG A 219 -7.68 7.27 4.79
N ASP A 220 -8.17 6.55 5.78
CA ASP A 220 -8.30 7.08 7.14
C ASP A 220 -6.92 7.31 7.80
N ARG A 221 -5.93 6.48 7.49
CA ARG A 221 -4.54 6.69 7.93
C ARG A 221 -3.87 7.89 7.27
N LEU A 222 -4.32 8.28 6.08
CA LEU A 222 -3.80 9.44 5.34
C LEU A 222 -4.40 10.77 5.79
N ARG A 223 -5.40 10.80 6.70
CA ARG A 223 -5.99 12.03 7.24
C ARG A 223 -4.97 12.99 7.84
N VAL A 224 -3.85 12.48 8.35
CA VAL A 224 -2.72 13.28 8.86
C VAL A 224 -2.11 14.22 7.81
N LEU A 225 -2.46 14.05 6.52
CA LEU A 225 -2.11 14.94 5.42
C LEU A 225 -3.06 16.13 5.28
N MET A 226 -4.21 16.12 5.98
CA MET A 226 -5.13 17.26 6.02
C MET A 226 -4.55 18.35 6.92
N PRO A 227 -4.47 19.62 6.46
CA PRO A 227 -3.89 20.70 7.28
C PRO A 227 -4.63 20.96 8.60
N ASN A 228 -5.95 20.76 8.59
CA ASN A 228 -6.84 20.98 9.74
C ASN A 228 -7.00 19.74 10.65
N ASP A 229 -6.36 18.62 10.34
CA ASP A 229 -6.38 17.46 11.22
C ASP A 229 -5.61 17.75 12.51
N PRO A 230 -6.13 17.35 13.70
CA PRO A 230 -5.42 17.52 14.96
C PRO A 230 -4.03 16.88 14.98
N GLU A 231 -3.84 15.75 14.25
CA GLU A 231 -2.57 15.02 14.13
C GLU A 231 -1.82 15.38 12.84
N SER A 232 -2.12 16.54 12.25
CA SER A 232 -1.52 16.98 10.98
C SER A 232 0.01 16.93 11.01
N TYR A 233 0.61 16.28 10.04
CA TYR A 233 2.08 16.14 9.94
C TYR A 233 2.78 17.49 9.77
N TYR A 234 2.13 18.48 9.17
CA TYR A 234 2.74 19.80 8.97
C TYR A 234 3.09 20.47 10.29
N LYS A 235 2.28 20.28 11.33
CA LYS A 235 2.50 20.78 12.70
C LYS A 235 3.22 19.76 13.55
N HIS A 236 2.69 18.53 13.69
CA HIS A 236 3.23 17.52 14.61
C HIS A 236 4.60 16.99 14.22
N ARG A 237 4.94 16.98 12.94
CA ARG A 237 6.25 16.56 12.44
C ARG A 237 7.06 17.74 11.90
N GLU A 238 6.61 18.95 12.17
CA GLU A 238 7.32 20.17 11.76
C GLU A 238 7.77 20.15 10.28
N ILE A 239 6.90 19.63 9.37
CA ILE A 239 7.25 19.44 7.95
C ILE A 239 7.50 20.77 7.25
N VAL A 240 6.94 21.86 7.75
CA VAL A 240 7.17 23.21 7.23
C VAL A 240 7.62 24.16 8.33
N PRO A 241 8.42 25.22 8.02
CA PRO A 241 8.67 26.31 8.93
C PRO A 241 7.38 26.92 9.44
N ALA A 242 7.36 27.42 10.68
CA ALA A 242 6.16 27.93 11.34
C ALA A 242 5.47 29.07 10.54
N ASP A 243 6.24 29.93 9.88
CA ASP A 243 5.73 31.03 9.03
C ASP A 243 5.10 30.55 7.73
N MET A 244 5.26 29.29 7.35
CA MET A 244 4.65 28.67 6.16
C MET A 244 3.38 27.87 6.47
N LEU A 245 3.01 27.70 7.74
CA LEU A 245 1.81 26.95 8.12
C LEU A 245 0.54 27.56 7.55
N ALA A 246 0.43 28.90 7.54
CA ALA A 246 -0.70 29.61 6.96
C ALA A 246 -0.83 29.39 5.42
N ASP A 247 0.28 29.11 4.74
CA ASP A 247 0.24 28.75 3.32
C ASP A 247 -0.32 27.35 3.14
N ILE A 248 0.01 26.41 4.02
CA ILE A 248 -0.47 25.02 4.00
C ILE A 248 -1.98 24.95 4.20
N ASP A 249 -2.55 25.81 5.04
CA ASP A 249 -4.01 25.87 5.26
C ASP A 249 -4.81 26.17 3.98
N ARG A 250 -4.15 26.67 2.93
CA ARG A 250 -4.75 26.93 1.61
C ARG A 250 -4.73 25.72 0.67
N ALA A 251 -4.12 24.61 1.06
CA ALA A 251 -4.17 23.37 0.31
C ALA A 251 -5.61 22.83 0.28
N LYS A 252 -6.02 22.33 -0.89
CA LYS A 252 -7.28 21.60 -1.05
C LYS A 252 -6.91 20.15 -1.36
N ILE A 253 -7.23 19.27 -0.43
CA ILE A 253 -6.82 17.86 -0.46
C ILE A 253 -8.07 17.01 -0.42
N VAL A 254 -8.21 16.10 -1.38
CA VAL A 254 -9.22 15.05 -1.39
C VAL A 254 -8.50 13.71 -1.30
N ILE A 255 -8.88 12.89 -0.34
CA ILE A 255 -8.38 11.54 -0.14
C ILE A 255 -9.49 10.57 -0.49
N THR A 256 -9.25 9.68 -1.43
CA THR A 256 -10.24 8.73 -1.93
C THR A 256 -9.62 7.36 -2.21
N ASN A 257 -10.45 6.37 -2.49
CA ASN A 257 -10.03 5.10 -3.05
C ASN A 257 -10.39 5.02 -4.54
N TYR A 258 -9.76 4.11 -5.28
CA TYR A 258 -10.01 3.95 -6.71
C TYR A 258 -11.46 3.49 -7.02
N HIS A 259 -12.13 2.78 -6.11
CA HIS A 259 -13.53 2.36 -6.29
C HIS A 259 -14.50 3.55 -6.44
N ALA A 260 -14.14 4.70 -5.89
CA ALA A 260 -14.93 5.91 -6.02
C ALA A 260 -15.10 6.37 -7.48
N PHE A 261 -14.16 6.01 -8.37
CA PHE A 261 -14.23 6.32 -9.80
C PHE A 261 -15.20 5.43 -10.59
N LYS A 262 -15.78 4.40 -9.96
CA LYS A 262 -16.81 3.59 -10.60
C LYS A 262 -18.03 4.45 -10.89
N LEU A 263 -18.48 4.46 -12.15
CA LEU A 263 -19.71 5.12 -12.55
C LEU A 263 -20.92 4.43 -11.91
N ARG A 264 -21.81 5.22 -11.31
CA ARG A 264 -23.02 4.71 -10.66
C ARG A 264 -24.21 4.76 -11.61
N GLU A 265 -25.16 3.84 -11.46
CA GLU A 265 -26.44 3.93 -12.12
C GLU A 265 -27.27 5.06 -11.50
N ARG A 266 -27.84 5.94 -12.32
CA ARG A 266 -28.78 6.98 -11.86
C ARG A 266 -30.12 6.35 -11.49
N VAL A 267 -30.48 6.35 -10.23
CA VAL A 267 -31.76 5.85 -9.71
C VAL A 267 -32.85 6.95 -9.68
N ASP A 268 -32.72 8.05 -10.38
CA ASP A 268 -33.61 9.21 -10.25
C ASP A 268 -34.69 9.36 -11.33
N ILE A 269 -35.13 8.25 -11.92
CA ILE A 269 -36.44 8.27 -12.61
C ILE A 269 -37.42 7.55 -11.70
N ALA A 270 -38.43 8.29 -11.19
CA ALA A 270 -39.49 7.70 -10.38
C ALA A 270 -40.02 6.43 -11.08
N LYS A 271 -40.22 5.34 -10.32
CA LYS A 271 -40.61 4.02 -10.87
C LYS A 271 -41.76 4.10 -11.88
N GLY A 272 -42.70 5.03 -11.71
CA GLY A 272 -43.81 5.26 -12.63
C GLY A 272 -43.40 5.89 -13.98
N THR A 273 -42.45 6.81 -13.98
CA THR A 273 -41.94 7.46 -15.21
C THR A 273 -41.05 6.49 -15.99
N ARG A 274 -40.31 5.64 -15.28
CA ARG A 274 -39.47 4.60 -15.87
C ARG A 274 -40.34 3.56 -16.61
N ALA A 275 -41.41 3.06 -15.98
CA ALA A 275 -42.36 2.13 -16.60
C ALA A 275 -43.07 2.74 -17.80
N ALA A 276 -43.36 4.04 -17.79
CA ALA A 276 -43.98 4.74 -18.92
C ALA A 276 -43.05 4.92 -20.13
N ILE A 277 -41.74 5.07 -19.89
CA ILE A 277 -40.71 5.25 -20.93
C ILE A 277 -40.22 3.89 -21.46
N GLU A 278 -40.06 2.89 -20.58
CA GLU A 278 -39.64 1.52 -20.94
C GLU A 278 -40.76 0.73 -21.65
N GLY A 279 -42.04 1.08 -21.43
CA GLY A 279 -43.17 0.38 -22.05
C GLY A 279 -43.28 0.54 -23.58
N TRP A 280 -42.47 1.40 -24.21
CA TRP A 280 -42.47 1.63 -25.66
C TRP A 280 -41.14 1.24 -26.34
N ARG A 281 -40.12 0.81 -25.61
CA ARG A 281 -38.84 0.36 -26.16
C ARG A 281 -38.33 -0.83 -25.35
N GLU A 282 -37.98 -1.91 -26.01
CA GLU A 282 -37.37 -3.13 -25.41
C GLU A 282 -35.95 -2.87 -24.81
N GLU A 283 -35.39 -1.70 -24.91
CA GLU A 283 -34.09 -1.34 -24.35
C GLU A 283 -34.25 -0.68 -22.98
N LYS A 284 -33.72 -1.32 -21.94
CA LYS A 284 -33.57 -0.75 -20.61
C LYS A 284 -32.68 0.51 -20.70
N ILE A 285 -33.24 1.67 -20.37
CA ILE A 285 -32.50 2.93 -20.30
C ILE A 285 -31.57 2.83 -19.08
N GLN A 286 -30.36 2.40 -19.29
CA GLN A 286 -29.28 2.52 -18.28
C GLN A 286 -28.73 3.94 -18.32
N THR A 287 -29.12 4.77 -17.38
CA THR A 287 -28.54 6.10 -17.20
C THR A 287 -27.33 5.97 -16.26
N LEU A 288 -26.16 5.70 -16.81
CA LEU A 288 -24.91 5.80 -16.07
C LEU A 288 -24.55 7.26 -15.80
N GLU A 289 -23.90 7.52 -14.67
CA GLU A 289 -23.22 8.79 -14.38
C GLU A 289 -22.28 9.17 -15.54
N THR A 290 -22.21 10.44 -15.88
CA THR A 290 -21.14 10.97 -16.74
C THR A 290 -19.85 11.10 -15.94
N GLU A 291 -18.68 11.10 -16.62
CA GLU A 291 -17.38 11.37 -15.96
C GLU A 291 -17.40 12.66 -15.13
N GLY A 292 -18.02 13.72 -15.64
CA GLY A 292 -18.13 15.01 -14.92
C GLY A 292 -18.93 14.91 -13.63
N GLN A 293 -19.99 14.12 -13.61
CA GLN A 293 -20.81 13.87 -12.41
C GLN A 293 -20.08 13.00 -11.40
N MET A 294 -19.40 11.97 -11.89
CA MET A 294 -18.54 11.13 -11.06
C MET A 294 -17.47 11.99 -10.37
N LEU A 295 -16.77 12.86 -11.10
CA LEU A 295 -15.76 13.75 -10.54
C LEU A 295 -16.36 14.73 -9.53
N GLN A 296 -17.54 15.31 -9.81
CA GLN A 296 -18.24 16.17 -8.88
C GLN A 296 -18.61 15.46 -7.57
N ARG A 297 -18.95 14.18 -7.64
CA ARG A 297 -19.24 13.33 -6.46
C ARG A 297 -17.97 12.99 -5.67
N VAL A 298 -16.89 12.63 -6.38
CA VAL A 298 -15.65 12.13 -5.75
C VAL A 298 -14.82 13.25 -5.14
N MET A 299 -14.74 14.40 -5.82
CA MET A 299 -13.85 15.49 -5.43
C MET A 299 -14.46 16.88 -5.67
N PRO A 300 -15.63 17.17 -5.05
CA PRO A 300 -16.31 18.46 -5.25
C PRO A 300 -15.42 19.66 -4.91
N GLU A 301 -14.57 19.52 -3.90
CA GLU A 301 -13.66 20.57 -3.41
C GLU A 301 -12.57 20.97 -4.41
N LEU A 302 -12.22 20.08 -5.34
CA LEU A 302 -11.21 20.32 -6.36
C LEU A 302 -11.76 20.86 -7.67
N MET A 303 -13.09 20.86 -7.87
CA MET A 303 -13.70 21.22 -9.16
C MET A 303 -13.42 22.66 -9.59
N GLY A 304 -13.12 23.56 -8.64
CA GLY A 304 -12.73 24.94 -8.91
C GLY A 304 -11.23 25.16 -9.13
N ILE A 305 -10.40 24.09 -9.04
CA ILE A 305 -8.94 24.18 -9.16
C ILE A 305 -8.49 23.56 -10.48
N LYS A 306 -7.71 24.29 -11.24
CA LYS A 306 -7.08 23.76 -12.46
C LYS A 306 -5.68 23.24 -12.15
N ARG A 307 -5.29 22.14 -12.84
CA ARG A 307 -3.94 21.58 -12.79
C ARG A 307 -3.57 21.10 -11.38
N ILE A 308 -4.28 20.11 -10.89
CA ILE A 308 -4.02 19.48 -9.59
C ILE A 308 -2.83 18.50 -9.67
N VAL A 309 -2.32 18.13 -8.50
CA VAL A 309 -1.34 17.07 -8.33
C VAL A 309 -2.07 15.81 -7.85
N VAL A 310 -1.71 14.66 -8.40
CA VAL A 310 -2.18 13.36 -7.92
C VAL A 310 -1.06 12.66 -7.15
N LEU A 311 -1.40 12.08 -6.00
CA LEU A 311 -0.54 11.20 -5.21
C LEU A 311 -1.20 9.82 -5.13
N ASN A 312 -0.60 8.82 -5.75
CA ASN A 312 -1.06 7.44 -5.68
C ASN A 312 -0.31 6.72 -4.56
N ASP A 313 -1.03 6.21 -3.56
CA ASP A 313 -0.46 5.30 -2.58
C ASP A 313 -0.63 3.86 -3.05
N GLU A 314 0.36 3.00 -2.80
CA GLU A 314 0.45 1.63 -3.32
C GLU A 314 0.20 1.56 -4.84
N ALA A 315 0.88 2.45 -5.57
CA ALA A 315 0.68 2.72 -6.99
C ALA A 315 0.88 1.52 -7.93
N HIS A 316 1.41 0.40 -7.43
CA HIS A 316 1.53 -0.85 -8.20
C HIS A 316 0.18 -1.42 -8.65
N HIS A 317 -0.92 -1.00 -8.05
CA HIS A 317 -2.28 -1.32 -8.51
C HIS A 317 -2.78 -0.38 -9.62
N CYS A 318 -2.05 0.70 -9.95
CA CYS A 318 -2.47 1.71 -10.93
C CYS A 318 -1.60 1.63 -12.18
N TYR A 319 -1.99 0.83 -13.17
CA TYR A 319 -1.29 0.68 -14.45
C TYR A 319 -2.28 0.54 -15.60
N ARG A 320 -1.79 0.76 -16.83
CA ARG A 320 -2.53 0.45 -18.05
C ARG A 320 -2.11 -0.92 -18.55
N GLU A 321 -3.08 -1.78 -18.75
CA GLU A 321 -2.90 -3.11 -19.31
C GLU A 321 -2.49 -3.04 -20.79
N ARG A 322 -1.57 -3.90 -21.24
CA ARG A 322 -1.26 -4.12 -22.66
C ARG A 322 -2.20 -5.16 -23.26
N VAL A 323 -3.14 -4.71 -24.07
CA VAL A 323 -4.25 -5.56 -24.58
C VAL A 323 -3.77 -6.70 -25.49
N ARG A 324 -2.70 -6.52 -26.28
CA ARG A 324 -2.20 -7.56 -27.19
C ARG A 324 -1.51 -8.72 -26.48
N ASP A 325 -0.70 -8.39 -25.49
CA ASP A 325 0.09 -9.38 -24.75
C ASP A 325 -0.71 -10.00 -23.59
N ALA A 326 -1.72 -9.27 -23.09
CA ALA A 326 -2.60 -9.74 -22.02
C ALA A 326 -3.46 -10.95 -22.45
N VAL A 327 -3.93 -10.98 -23.69
CA VAL A 327 -4.74 -12.10 -24.21
C VAL A 327 -3.92 -13.38 -24.30
N GLU A 328 -2.64 -13.30 -24.72
CA GLU A 328 -1.75 -14.45 -24.77
C GLU A 328 -1.37 -14.92 -23.36
N THR A 329 -1.10 -13.98 -22.44
CA THR A 329 -0.76 -14.28 -21.04
C THR A 329 -1.95 -14.85 -20.27
N GLU A 330 -3.17 -14.33 -20.47
CA GLU A 330 -4.40 -14.87 -19.84
C GLU A 330 -4.76 -16.28 -20.33
N ALA A 331 -4.44 -16.62 -21.57
CA ALA A 331 -4.69 -17.95 -22.12
C ALA A 331 -3.82 -19.04 -21.46
N GLU A 332 -2.66 -18.65 -20.90
CA GLU A 332 -1.75 -19.55 -20.19
C GLU A 332 -2.09 -19.72 -18.70
N LEU A 333 -2.84 -18.78 -18.11
CA LEU A 333 -3.23 -18.81 -16.69
C LEU A 333 -4.44 -19.72 -16.46
N LYS A 334 -4.42 -20.48 -15.36
CA LYS A 334 -5.50 -21.43 -15.00
C LYS A 334 -5.97 -21.22 -13.57
N GLY A 335 -7.28 -21.39 -13.36
CA GLY A 335 -7.89 -21.38 -12.03
C GLY A 335 -7.73 -20.05 -11.31
N GLU A 336 -7.28 -20.09 -10.05
CA GLU A 336 -7.14 -18.93 -9.16
C GLU A 336 -6.21 -17.83 -9.73
N GLU A 337 -5.15 -18.21 -10.44
CA GLU A 337 -4.23 -17.25 -11.07
C GLU A 337 -4.91 -16.38 -12.15
N LYS A 338 -5.85 -16.97 -12.88
CA LYS A 338 -6.63 -16.24 -13.89
C LYS A 338 -7.61 -15.27 -13.25
N ASP A 339 -8.25 -15.68 -12.16
CA ASP A 339 -9.20 -14.83 -11.43
C ASP A 339 -8.47 -13.65 -10.78
N GLU A 340 -7.30 -13.88 -10.17
CA GLU A 340 -6.43 -12.83 -9.62
C GLU A 340 -5.97 -11.82 -10.69
N ALA A 341 -5.49 -12.30 -11.84
CA ALA A 341 -5.09 -11.44 -12.94
C ALA A 341 -6.24 -10.56 -13.46
N LYS A 342 -7.45 -11.13 -13.54
CA LYS A 342 -8.65 -10.41 -13.95
C LYS A 342 -9.04 -9.32 -12.94
N GLU A 343 -8.97 -9.62 -11.66
CA GLU A 343 -9.26 -8.67 -10.59
C GLU A 343 -8.25 -7.52 -10.58
N ASN A 344 -6.95 -7.83 -10.66
CA ASN A 344 -5.88 -6.85 -10.76
C ASN A 344 -6.09 -5.89 -11.94
N ASN A 345 -6.45 -6.43 -13.12
CA ASN A 345 -6.70 -5.61 -14.30
C ASN A 345 -7.96 -4.76 -14.19
N GLN A 346 -9.03 -5.26 -13.57
CA GLN A 346 -10.23 -4.45 -13.32
C GLN A 346 -9.93 -3.26 -12.40
N THR A 347 -9.19 -3.52 -11.32
CA THR A 347 -8.71 -2.51 -10.39
C THR A 347 -7.88 -1.45 -11.10
N ALA A 348 -6.88 -1.89 -11.85
CA ALA A 348 -5.96 -1.02 -12.57
C ALA A 348 -6.69 -0.16 -13.62
N ARG A 349 -7.60 -0.74 -14.40
CA ARG A 349 -8.43 -0.02 -15.38
C ARG A 349 -9.30 1.06 -14.72
N MET A 350 -9.95 0.73 -13.62
CA MET A 350 -10.81 1.69 -12.90
C MET A 350 -10.00 2.87 -12.38
N TRP A 351 -8.84 2.59 -11.78
CA TRP A 351 -7.96 3.61 -11.23
C TRP A 351 -7.42 4.54 -12.33
N ILE A 352 -6.78 3.96 -13.36
CA ILE A 352 -6.18 4.75 -14.44
C ILE A 352 -7.21 5.59 -15.19
N SER A 353 -8.40 5.01 -15.50
CA SER A 353 -9.48 5.72 -16.19
C SER A 353 -10.02 6.91 -15.36
N GLY A 354 -10.08 6.75 -14.03
CA GLY A 354 -10.42 7.84 -13.12
C GLY A 354 -9.43 9.00 -13.22
N LEU A 355 -8.13 8.72 -13.19
CA LEU A 355 -7.09 9.74 -13.33
C LEU A 355 -7.12 10.44 -14.69
N GLU A 356 -7.39 9.71 -15.76
CA GLU A 356 -7.55 10.26 -17.10
C GLU A 356 -8.76 11.20 -17.20
N ALA A 357 -9.89 10.84 -16.59
CA ALA A 357 -11.05 11.72 -16.48
C ALA A 357 -10.71 13.00 -15.70
N VAL A 358 -9.96 12.89 -14.61
CA VAL A 358 -9.45 14.05 -13.85
C VAL A 358 -8.60 14.95 -14.75
N LYS A 359 -7.66 14.39 -15.52
CA LYS A 359 -6.82 15.15 -16.44
C LYS A 359 -7.66 15.89 -17.49
N ARG A 360 -8.63 15.22 -18.10
CA ARG A 360 -9.51 15.83 -19.12
C ARG A 360 -10.31 17.00 -18.54
N LYS A 361 -10.77 16.91 -17.29
CA LYS A 361 -11.65 17.92 -16.69
C LYS A 361 -10.90 19.08 -16.04
N LEU A 362 -9.88 18.78 -15.24
CA LEU A 362 -9.16 19.76 -14.41
C LEU A 362 -7.75 20.07 -14.92
N GLY A 363 -7.17 19.14 -15.68
CA GLY A 363 -5.74 19.12 -15.96
C GLY A 363 -4.92 18.60 -14.78
N LEU A 364 -3.75 18.08 -15.07
CA LEU A 364 -2.79 17.63 -14.06
C LEU A 364 -1.46 18.36 -14.22
N THR A 365 -0.85 18.69 -13.09
CA THR A 365 0.53 19.17 -13.03
C THR A 365 1.48 17.97 -13.09
N MET A 366 1.27 16.98 -12.23
CA MET A 366 2.07 15.76 -12.12
C MET A 366 1.27 14.67 -11.40
N VAL A 367 1.64 13.43 -11.65
CA VAL A 367 1.21 12.25 -10.86
C VAL A 367 2.44 11.66 -10.21
N TYR A 368 2.45 11.62 -8.88
CA TYR A 368 3.47 10.94 -8.10
C TYR A 368 2.95 9.60 -7.61
N ASP A 369 3.67 8.55 -7.95
CA ASP A 369 3.39 7.18 -7.55
C ASP A 369 4.28 6.79 -6.39
N LEU A 370 3.71 6.48 -5.24
CA LEU A 370 4.44 5.99 -4.08
C LEU A 370 4.13 4.50 -3.89
N SER A 371 5.15 3.67 -3.92
CA SER A 371 5.03 2.24 -3.69
C SER A 371 6.33 1.66 -3.17
N ALA A 372 6.24 0.59 -2.38
CA ALA A 372 7.39 -0.23 -2.04
C ALA A 372 7.79 -1.16 -3.21
N THR A 373 6.81 -1.51 -4.02
CA THR A 373 6.91 -2.49 -5.10
C THR A 373 6.27 -1.95 -6.38
N PRO A 374 6.81 -0.87 -7.00
CA PRO A 374 6.24 -0.32 -8.23
C PRO A 374 6.55 -1.22 -9.43
N PHE A 375 6.05 -2.45 -9.38
CA PHE A 375 6.21 -3.47 -10.39
C PHE A 375 4.87 -3.78 -11.06
N PHE A 376 4.93 -4.19 -12.31
CA PHE A 376 3.75 -4.71 -13.00
C PHE A 376 3.32 -6.05 -12.41
N LEU A 377 2.02 -6.15 -12.14
CA LEU A 377 1.40 -7.35 -11.60
C LEU A 377 1.12 -8.38 -12.70
N ARG A 378 0.89 -9.62 -12.28
CA ARG A 378 0.48 -10.72 -13.16
C ARG A 378 -0.78 -10.37 -13.94
N GLY A 379 -0.81 -10.70 -15.21
CA GLY A 379 -1.94 -10.42 -16.10
C GLY A 379 -1.94 -9.03 -16.73
N SER A 380 -1.00 -8.16 -16.37
CA SER A 380 -0.92 -6.77 -16.89
C SER A 380 -0.52 -6.67 -18.39
N GLY A 381 -0.11 -7.77 -19.00
CA GLY A 381 0.49 -7.78 -20.34
C GLY A 381 1.96 -7.37 -20.36
N TYR A 382 2.55 -7.11 -19.19
CA TYR A 382 3.98 -6.96 -18.96
C TYR A 382 4.51 -8.20 -18.24
N VAL A 383 5.81 -8.44 -18.29
CA VAL A 383 6.44 -9.49 -17.49
C VAL A 383 6.25 -9.15 -16.01
N GLU A 384 5.66 -10.08 -15.23
CA GLU A 384 5.44 -9.92 -13.80
C GLU A 384 6.75 -9.55 -13.08
N GLY A 385 6.71 -8.54 -12.21
CA GLY A 385 7.89 -8.07 -11.49
C GLY A 385 8.78 -7.09 -12.27
N THR A 386 8.38 -6.68 -13.48
CA THR A 386 9.07 -5.59 -14.18
C THR A 386 8.83 -4.27 -13.47
N LEU A 387 9.90 -3.55 -13.13
CA LEU A 387 9.83 -2.24 -12.49
C LEU A 387 9.18 -1.22 -13.42
N PHE A 388 8.34 -0.35 -12.89
CA PHE A 388 7.72 0.71 -13.66
C PHE A 388 8.78 1.59 -14.35
N PRO A 389 8.74 1.77 -15.68
CA PRO A 389 9.76 2.52 -16.42
C PRO A 389 9.93 3.99 -15.99
N TRP A 390 8.92 4.58 -15.37
CA TRP A 390 8.93 5.95 -14.84
C TRP A 390 9.39 6.04 -13.38
N THR A 391 10.02 4.97 -12.84
CA THR A 391 10.62 4.99 -11.50
C THR A 391 11.92 5.80 -11.51
N MET A 392 12.01 6.81 -10.64
CA MET A 392 13.12 7.76 -10.62
C MET A 392 13.85 7.81 -9.27
N SER A 393 13.31 7.16 -8.24
CA SER A 393 13.92 7.04 -6.92
C SER A 393 13.73 5.61 -6.41
N ASP A 394 14.74 5.07 -5.73
CA ASP A 394 14.74 3.72 -5.18
C ASP A 394 15.39 3.68 -3.80
N PHE A 395 14.61 3.30 -2.80
CA PHE A 395 15.06 2.93 -1.47
C PHE A 395 14.51 1.55 -1.14
N SER A 396 15.37 0.54 -1.27
CA SER A 396 15.00 -0.88 -1.19
C SER A 396 14.73 -1.34 0.25
N LEU A 397 14.16 -2.55 0.38
CA LEU A 397 14.00 -3.20 1.70
C LEU A 397 15.36 -3.42 2.39
N MET A 398 16.40 -3.78 1.63
CA MET A 398 17.74 -3.94 2.20
C MET A 398 18.30 -2.62 2.73
N ASP A 399 18.13 -1.51 1.99
CA ASP A 399 18.49 -0.19 2.48
C ASP A 399 17.77 0.16 3.79
N ALA A 400 16.49 -0.19 3.89
CA ALA A 400 15.68 0.08 5.08
C ALA A 400 16.12 -0.78 6.29
N ILE A 401 16.52 -2.03 6.08
CA ILE A 401 17.10 -2.89 7.12
C ILE A 401 18.46 -2.35 7.56
N GLU A 402 19.32 -2.04 6.61
CA GLU A 402 20.67 -1.52 6.87
C GLU A 402 20.69 -0.15 7.55
N CYS A 403 19.62 0.62 7.40
CA CYS A 403 19.38 1.88 8.11
C CYS A 403 18.60 1.71 9.44
N GLY A 404 18.23 0.51 9.84
CA GLY A 404 17.47 0.25 11.07
C GLY A 404 16.03 0.79 11.05
N ILE A 405 15.48 1.11 9.87
CA ILE A 405 14.11 1.59 9.70
C ILE A 405 13.11 0.43 9.77
N VAL A 406 13.48 -0.72 9.21
CA VAL A 406 12.67 -1.92 9.14
C VAL A 406 13.39 -3.06 9.84
N LYS A 407 12.64 -3.84 10.62
CA LYS A 407 13.15 -5.08 11.25
C LYS A 407 13.55 -6.09 10.18
N LEU A 408 14.57 -6.88 10.49
CA LEU A 408 14.96 -8.00 9.64
C LEU A 408 13.83 -9.03 9.62
N PRO A 409 13.19 -9.30 8.46
CA PRO A 409 12.18 -10.33 8.36
C PRO A 409 12.83 -11.71 8.51
N ARG A 410 12.26 -12.55 9.36
CA ARG A 410 12.68 -13.94 9.54
C ARG A 410 11.65 -14.84 8.90
N VAL A 411 12.09 -15.69 7.98
CA VAL A 411 11.24 -16.66 7.26
C VAL A 411 11.75 -18.07 7.60
N PRO A 412 10.89 -18.99 8.04
CA PRO A 412 11.29 -20.36 8.26
C PRO A 412 11.68 -21.01 6.93
N VAL A 413 12.89 -21.57 6.87
CA VAL A 413 13.45 -22.21 5.65
C VAL A 413 13.40 -23.73 5.69
N ALA A 414 13.28 -24.32 6.90
CA ALA A 414 13.19 -25.76 7.10
C ALA A 414 12.25 -26.08 8.27
N ASP A 415 11.55 -27.18 8.16
CA ASP A 415 10.72 -27.76 9.22
C ASP A 415 11.54 -28.77 10.00
N ASN A 416 12.07 -28.37 11.17
CA ASN A 416 12.85 -29.26 12.05
C ASN A 416 11.96 -30.08 13.00
N VAL A 417 10.67 -30.21 12.70
CA VAL A 417 9.74 -30.95 13.56
C VAL A 417 9.78 -32.44 13.20
N PRO A 418 10.10 -33.35 14.13
CA PRO A 418 10.06 -34.77 13.86
C PRO A 418 8.66 -35.23 13.43
N GLY A 419 8.55 -35.97 12.33
CA GLY A 419 7.31 -36.65 11.99
C GLY A 419 6.75 -36.48 10.60
N GLY A 420 7.56 -36.44 9.53
CA GLY A 420 7.09 -36.69 8.18
C GLY A 420 7.49 -35.64 7.14
N ASP A 421 7.30 -36.01 5.88
CA ASP A 421 7.66 -35.23 4.70
C ASP A 421 6.73 -34.02 4.43
N THR A 422 5.76 -33.71 5.32
CA THR A 422 4.78 -32.66 5.12
C THR A 422 5.31 -31.33 5.68
N PRO A 423 5.48 -30.28 4.84
CA PRO A 423 5.94 -28.99 5.31
C PRO A 423 4.90 -28.37 6.26
N LYS A 424 5.36 -27.88 7.42
CA LYS A 424 4.49 -27.29 8.45
C LYS A 424 4.39 -25.77 8.35
N PHE A 425 5.34 -25.12 7.63
CA PHE A 425 5.43 -23.68 7.57
C PHE A 425 5.48 -23.11 6.14
N ARG A 426 6.06 -23.85 5.18
CA ARG A 426 6.18 -23.38 3.79
C ARG A 426 5.13 -24.03 2.91
N ASN A 427 4.46 -23.19 2.09
CA ASN A 427 3.45 -23.64 1.11
C ASN A 427 2.35 -24.50 1.74
N LEU A 428 2.02 -24.24 3.01
CA LEU A 428 1.05 -25.05 3.76
C LEU A 428 -0.29 -25.12 3.02
N TRP A 429 -0.73 -24.00 2.43
CA TRP A 429 -2.00 -23.92 1.69
C TRP A 429 -2.05 -24.87 0.49
N ASP A 430 -0.96 -25.04 -0.23
CA ASP A 430 -0.90 -25.98 -1.38
C ASP A 430 -1.21 -27.42 -0.96
N HIS A 431 -0.87 -27.76 0.27
CA HIS A 431 -1.10 -29.10 0.83
C HIS A 431 -2.47 -29.27 1.46
N ILE A 432 -3.00 -28.24 2.13
CA ILE A 432 -4.25 -28.34 2.90
C ILE A 432 -5.49 -27.78 2.19
N GLY A 433 -5.35 -26.89 1.21
CA GLY A 433 -6.44 -26.13 0.61
C GLY A 433 -7.58 -27.00 0.06
N LYS A 434 -7.27 -28.18 -0.47
CA LYS A 434 -8.27 -29.16 -0.96
C LYS A 434 -9.01 -29.86 0.18
N ARG A 435 -8.41 -29.94 1.37
CA ARG A 435 -8.95 -30.61 2.57
C ARG A 435 -9.63 -29.67 3.53
N MET A 436 -9.51 -28.36 3.29
CA MET A 436 -10.24 -27.35 4.09
C MET A 436 -11.74 -27.53 3.93
N PRO A 437 -12.52 -27.40 5.02
CA PRO A 437 -13.95 -27.46 4.97
C PRO A 437 -14.51 -26.43 3.98
N LYS A 438 -15.42 -26.85 3.08
CA LYS A 438 -16.05 -26.00 2.06
C LYS A 438 -17.53 -25.83 2.36
N LYS A 439 -18.04 -24.61 2.27
CA LYS A 439 -19.49 -24.34 2.26
C LYS A 439 -20.11 -25.02 1.05
N GLY A 440 -20.99 -26.00 1.26
CA GLY A 440 -21.69 -26.73 0.16
C GLY A 440 -22.62 -25.78 -0.61
N ARG A 441 -22.71 -25.94 -1.91
CA ARG A 441 -23.67 -25.23 -2.81
C ARG A 441 -25.11 -25.79 -2.68
N GLY A 442 -25.60 -26.06 -1.50
CA GLY A 442 -26.96 -26.61 -1.29
C GLY A 442 -27.64 -25.99 -0.08
N ALA A 443 -28.95 -25.90 -0.10
CA ALA A 443 -29.83 -25.23 0.86
C ALA A 443 -29.86 -25.86 2.29
N SER A 444 -29.02 -26.83 2.60
CA SER A 444 -28.78 -27.31 3.96
C SER A 444 -27.54 -26.61 4.52
N GLY A 445 -27.77 -25.53 5.27
CA GLY A 445 -26.72 -24.79 5.96
C GLY A 445 -26.02 -25.63 7.04
N ARG A 446 -25.20 -26.61 6.66
CA ARG A 446 -24.29 -27.24 7.62
C ARG A 446 -23.26 -26.22 8.01
N THR A 447 -23.31 -25.79 9.27
CA THR A 447 -22.28 -24.97 9.91
C THR A 447 -20.97 -25.73 9.81
N LEU A 448 -19.92 -25.08 9.27
CA LEU A 448 -18.59 -25.70 9.20
C LEU A 448 -18.06 -25.89 10.61
N ASP A 449 -17.55 -27.09 10.92
CA ASP A 449 -17.02 -27.42 12.24
C ASP A 449 -15.56 -26.94 12.38
N PRO A 450 -15.26 -25.96 13.28
CA PRO A 450 -13.91 -25.48 13.53
C PRO A 450 -12.94 -26.56 14.03
N LEU A 451 -13.46 -27.65 14.62
CA LEU A 451 -12.64 -28.78 15.11
C LEU A 451 -12.25 -29.74 14.00
N SER A 452 -12.79 -29.59 12.78
CA SER A 452 -12.48 -30.44 11.62
C SER A 452 -11.39 -29.86 10.71
N LEU A 453 -10.59 -28.92 11.19
CA LEU A 453 -9.45 -28.36 10.46
C LEU A 453 -8.36 -29.40 10.21
N PRO A 454 -7.62 -29.33 9.08
CA PRO A 454 -6.53 -30.24 8.78
C PRO A 454 -5.45 -30.26 9.89
N THR A 455 -4.99 -31.45 10.26
CA THR A 455 -3.99 -31.64 11.34
C THR A 455 -2.72 -30.84 11.10
N GLU A 456 -2.30 -30.68 9.83
CA GLU A 456 -1.12 -29.90 9.47
C GLU A 456 -1.28 -28.41 9.81
N LEU A 457 -2.48 -27.84 9.60
CA LEU A 457 -2.78 -26.48 9.99
C LEU A 457 -2.77 -26.33 11.51
N LEU A 458 -3.40 -27.26 12.23
CA LEU A 458 -3.43 -27.25 13.69
C LEU A 458 -2.02 -27.34 14.27
N THR A 459 -1.19 -28.25 13.75
CA THR A 459 0.21 -28.38 14.18
C THR A 459 1.03 -27.12 13.89
N ALA A 460 0.81 -26.48 12.73
CA ALA A 460 1.48 -25.22 12.41
C ALA A 460 1.08 -24.09 13.36
N LEU A 461 -0.21 -23.96 13.67
CA LEU A 461 -0.71 -22.97 14.62
C LEU A 461 -0.14 -23.19 16.04
N GLU A 462 -0.11 -24.42 16.52
CA GLU A 462 0.46 -24.77 17.82
C GLU A 462 1.96 -24.51 17.90
N ALA A 463 2.71 -24.86 16.86
CA ALA A 463 4.16 -24.64 16.81
C ALA A 463 4.50 -23.13 16.81
N LEU A 464 3.77 -22.32 16.03
CA LEU A 464 3.94 -20.88 16.01
C LEU A 464 3.48 -20.23 17.31
N TYR A 465 2.41 -20.74 17.93
CA TYR A 465 1.93 -20.30 19.22
C TYR A 465 2.97 -20.56 20.33
N GLY A 466 3.62 -21.70 20.39
CA GLY A 466 4.68 -21.96 21.37
C GLY A 466 5.87 -20.99 21.25
N HIS A 467 6.16 -20.47 20.04
CA HIS A 467 7.13 -19.39 19.86
C HIS A 467 6.57 -18.04 20.32
N TYR A 468 5.30 -17.76 20.02
CA TYR A 468 4.61 -16.56 20.47
C TYR A 468 4.58 -16.46 21.99
N GLU A 469 4.23 -17.55 22.69
CA GLU A 469 4.17 -17.63 24.14
C GLU A 469 5.50 -17.22 24.78
N LYS A 470 6.63 -17.77 24.29
CA LYS A 470 7.97 -17.37 24.74
C LYS A 470 8.25 -15.87 24.51
N THR A 471 7.85 -15.34 23.35
CA THR A 471 8.03 -13.94 23.02
C THR A 471 7.16 -13.05 23.91
N PHE A 472 5.93 -13.48 24.19
CA PHE A 472 5.00 -12.78 25.07
C PHE A 472 5.56 -12.68 26.49
N GLU A 473 6.08 -13.79 27.04
CA GLU A 473 6.70 -13.81 28.36
C GLU A 473 7.92 -12.91 28.43
N MET A 474 8.81 -12.98 27.45
CA MET A 474 10.00 -12.12 27.37
C MET A 474 9.62 -10.64 27.31
N TRP A 475 8.60 -10.25 26.55
CA TRP A 475 8.15 -8.87 26.49
C TRP A 475 7.54 -8.40 27.81
N ARG A 476 6.83 -9.26 28.49
CA ARG A 476 6.27 -8.99 29.81
C ARG A 476 7.38 -8.77 30.85
N GLU A 477 8.42 -9.61 30.85
CA GLU A 477 9.58 -9.50 31.74
C GLU A 477 10.37 -8.19 31.50
N GLU A 478 10.52 -7.79 30.25
CA GLU A 478 11.17 -6.53 29.86
C GLU A 478 10.28 -5.28 30.07
N GLY A 479 9.07 -5.44 30.61
CA GLY A 479 8.17 -4.33 30.90
C GLY A 479 7.59 -3.66 29.66
N ILE A 480 7.57 -4.33 28.50
CA ILE A 480 6.92 -3.84 27.28
C ILE A 480 5.41 -3.91 27.47
N GLY A 481 4.76 -2.75 27.56
CA GLY A 481 3.35 -2.62 27.92
C GLY A 481 2.33 -3.01 26.85
N VAL A 482 2.77 -3.55 25.71
CA VAL A 482 1.93 -4.06 24.60
C VAL A 482 2.32 -5.50 24.29
N PRO A 483 1.35 -6.41 24.08
CA PRO A 483 1.68 -7.77 23.67
C PRO A 483 2.21 -7.81 22.23
N PRO A 484 3.05 -8.81 21.87
CA PRO A 484 3.36 -9.07 20.47
C PRO A 484 2.09 -9.44 19.71
N VAL A 485 2.05 -9.13 18.42
CA VAL A 485 0.90 -9.39 17.55
C VAL A 485 1.12 -10.67 16.75
N PHE A 486 0.15 -11.59 16.80
CA PHE A 486 0.12 -12.81 16.00
C PHE A 486 -0.93 -12.63 14.89
N ILE A 487 -0.51 -12.67 13.62
CA ILE A 487 -1.38 -12.43 12.47
C ILE A 487 -1.49 -13.71 11.66
N VAL A 488 -2.72 -14.21 11.46
CA VAL A 488 -3.02 -15.33 10.57
C VAL A 488 -3.75 -14.79 9.35
N VAL A 489 -3.11 -14.86 8.19
CA VAL A 489 -3.70 -14.44 6.91
C VAL A 489 -4.31 -15.67 6.23
N CYS A 490 -5.62 -15.62 5.99
CA CYS A 490 -6.37 -16.68 5.31
C CYS A 490 -6.77 -16.22 3.91
N ASN A 491 -6.87 -17.14 2.97
CA ASN A 491 -7.20 -16.85 1.58
C ASN A 491 -8.71 -16.62 1.33
N ASN A 492 -9.57 -16.91 2.29
CA ASN A 492 -11.01 -16.63 2.20
C ASN A 492 -11.65 -16.50 3.59
N THR A 493 -12.82 -15.85 3.64
CA THR A 493 -13.59 -15.56 4.85
C THR A 493 -13.98 -16.81 5.63
N SER A 494 -14.35 -17.91 4.95
CA SER A 494 -14.73 -19.15 5.64
C SER A 494 -13.57 -19.80 6.35
N ALA A 495 -12.36 -19.75 5.79
CA ALA A 495 -11.16 -20.25 6.43
C ALA A 495 -10.77 -19.39 7.63
N SER A 496 -10.87 -18.06 7.52
CA SER A 496 -10.55 -17.15 8.62
C SER A 496 -11.53 -17.30 9.79
N GLU A 497 -12.82 -17.47 9.52
CA GLU A 497 -13.84 -17.74 10.53
C GLU A 497 -13.57 -19.05 11.30
N LEU A 498 -13.23 -20.12 10.60
CA LEU A 498 -12.90 -21.42 11.21
C LEU A 498 -11.66 -21.34 12.10
N VAL A 499 -10.59 -20.72 11.61
CA VAL A 499 -9.36 -20.51 12.39
C VAL A 499 -9.63 -19.63 13.60
N TYR A 500 -10.38 -18.54 13.44
CA TYR A 500 -10.78 -17.65 14.54
C TYR A 500 -11.51 -18.44 15.64
N LYS A 501 -12.56 -19.19 15.31
CA LYS A 501 -13.32 -20.01 16.26
C LYS A 501 -12.44 -21.05 16.96
N TYR A 502 -11.55 -21.71 16.22
CA TYR A 502 -10.61 -22.67 16.79
C TYR A 502 -9.67 -22.03 17.83
N VAL A 503 -9.17 -20.84 17.51
CA VAL A 503 -8.18 -20.14 18.34
C VAL A 503 -8.83 -19.49 19.55
N SER A 504 -9.94 -18.76 19.36
CA SER A 504 -10.55 -17.90 20.38
C SER A 504 -11.66 -18.58 21.22
N GLY A 505 -12.26 -19.65 20.71
CA GLY A 505 -13.43 -20.32 21.28
C GLY A 505 -14.73 -19.93 20.58
N PHE A 506 -15.75 -20.78 20.72
CA PHE A 506 -17.05 -20.59 20.10
C PHE A 506 -18.14 -21.39 20.82
N HIS A 507 -19.39 -20.97 20.68
CA HIS A 507 -20.56 -21.74 21.14
C HIS A 507 -20.95 -22.78 20.08
N ARG A 508 -21.01 -24.04 20.49
CA ARG A 508 -21.45 -25.17 19.69
C ARG A 508 -22.91 -25.46 19.97
N GLU A 509 -23.73 -25.44 18.93
CA GLU A 509 -25.10 -25.91 18.99
C GLU A 509 -25.13 -27.43 18.82
N HIS A 510 -25.83 -28.13 19.69
CA HIS A 510 -26.05 -29.56 19.63
C HIS A 510 -27.41 -29.88 18.99
N ASP A 511 -27.57 -31.11 18.48
CA ASP A 511 -28.81 -31.57 17.82
C ASP A 511 -30.04 -31.54 18.72
N ASP A 512 -29.85 -31.47 20.06
CA ASP A 512 -30.91 -31.35 21.09
C ASP A 512 -31.30 -29.90 21.37
N GLY A 513 -30.73 -28.92 20.67
CA GLY A 513 -30.97 -27.49 20.88
C GLY A 513 -30.22 -26.88 22.07
N THR A 514 -29.36 -27.63 22.73
CA THR A 514 -28.47 -27.09 23.77
C THR A 514 -27.23 -26.47 23.17
N THR A 515 -26.67 -25.47 23.85
CA THR A 515 -25.39 -24.85 23.46
C THR A 515 -24.34 -25.13 24.51
N SER A 516 -23.13 -25.54 24.07
CA SER A 516 -21.96 -25.65 24.94
C SER A 516 -20.85 -24.75 24.42
N LEU A 517 -20.05 -24.21 25.36
CA LEU A 517 -18.85 -23.47 24.98
C LEU A 517 -17.70 -24.44 24.67
N GLU A 518 -17.21 -24.39 23.45
CA GLU A 518 -15.93 -24.96 23.06
C GLU A 518 -14.85 -23.89 23.24
N ASN A 519 -14.04 -24.04 24.29
CA ASN A 519 -13.00 -23.05 24.58
C ASN A 519 -11.89 -23.08 23.54
N GLY A 520 -11.28 -21.91 23.25
CA GLY A 520 -10.19 -21.78 22.31
C GLY A 520 -8.98 -22.67 22.66
N ARG A 521 -8.33 -23.24 21.66
CA ARG A 521 -7.20 -24.17 21.86
C ARG A 521 -5.91 -23.46 22.27
N LEU A 522 -5.73 -22.19 21.89
CA LEU A 522 -4.52 -21.41 22.18
C LEU A 522 -4.81 -20.45 23.35
N ALA A 523 -4.26 -20.73 24.52
CA ALA A 523 -4.66 -20.12 25.79
C ALA A 523 -4.61 -18.59 25.81
N LEU A 524 -3.51 -17.97 25.32
CA LEU A 524 -3.34 -16.52 25.30
C LEU A 524 -4.27 -15.79 24.31
N PHE A 525 -4.92 -16.55 23.41
CA PHE A 525 -5.78 -16.00 22.36
C PHE A 525 -7.28 -16.22 22.62
N ARG A 526 -7.65 -16.84 23.76
CA ARG A 526 -9.05 -17.09 24.12
C ARG A 526 -9.82 -15.79 24.32
N ASN A 527 -11.06 -15.76 23.86
CA ASN A 527 -12.00 -14.68 24.09
C ASN A 527 -13.03 -14.98 25.19
N TYR A 528 -12.89 -16.12 25.87
CA TYR A 528 -13.74 -16.54 26.95
C TYR A 528 -12.90 -16.87 28.18
N ASP A 529 -13.41 -16.52 29.37
CA ASP A 529 -12.81 -16.86 30.65
C ASP A 529 -13.09 -18.33 31.04
N ASP A 530 -12.53 -18.79 32.16
CA ASP A 530 -12.70 -20.16 32.64
C ASP A 530 -14.15 -20.47 33.06
N TYR A 531 -14.99 -19.45 33.25
CA TYR A 531 -16.40 -19.57 33.57
C TYR A 531 -17.30 -19.55 32.33
N GLY A 532 -16.74 -19.40 31.15
CA GLY A 532 -17.48 -19.33 29.89
C GLY A 532 -18.04 -17.96 29.57
N ASN A 533 -17.69 -16.92 30.33
CA ASN A 533 -18.06 -15.55 29.98
C ASN A 533 -17.10 -14.97 28.97
N ARG A 534 -17.63 -14.16 28.04
CA ARG A 534 -16.81 -13.41 27.12
C ARG A 534 -15.98 -12.37 27.86
N ILE A 535 -14.68 -12.32 27.63
CA ILE A 535 -13.80 -11.32 28.24
C ILE A 535 -14.08 -9.93 27.67
N ALA A 536 -13.99 -8.91 28.51
CA ALA A 536 -14.32 -7.54 28.16
C ALA A 536 -13.42 -6.95 27.06
N ARG A 537 -12.19 -7.46 26.95
CA ARG A 537 -11.23 -7.11 25.89
C ARG A 537 -10.84 -8.39 25.16
N PRO A 538 -11.25 -8.59 23.90
CA PRO A 538 -10.94 -9.81 23.17
C PRO A 538 -9.45 -9.90 22.91
N ASN A 539 -8.88 -11.10 23.14
CA ASN A 539 -7.49 -11.38 22.81
C ASN A 539 -7.29 -11.70 21.32
N THR A 540 -8.37 -12.03 20.61
CA THR A 540 -8.35 -12.35 19.17
C THR A 540 -9.48 -11.61 18.46
N ILE A 541 -9.14 -11.01 17.32
CA ILE A 541 -10.07 -10.28 16.45
C ILE A 541 -10.07 -10.94 15.08
N LEU A 542 -11.27 -11.13 14.51
CA LEU A 542 -11.47 -11.51 13.12
C LEU A 542 -11.64 -10.27 12.26
N ILE A 543 -10.95 -10.22 11.13
CA ILE A 543 -11.02 -9.11 10.18
C ILE A 543 -11.33 -9.69 8.80
N ASP A 544 -12.42 -9.23 8.19
CA ASP A 544 -12.73 -9.51 6.79
C ASP A 544 -12.32 -8.31 5.92
N SER A 545 -11.23 -8.48 5.18
CA SER A 545 -10.69 -7.43 4.33
C SER A 545 -11.63 -7.05 3.18
N ALA A 546 -12.35 -8.01 2.61
CA ALA A 546 -13.27 -7.76 1.50
C ALA A 546 -14.44 -6.85 1.91
N GLN A 547 -15.02 -7.08 3.09
CA GLN A 547 -16.08 -6.22 3.63
C GLN A 547 -15.56 -4.84 4.01
N LEU A 548 -14.33 -4.75 4.52
CA LEU A 548 -13.69 -3.48 4.84
C LEU A 548 -13.35 -2.63 3.59
N GLU A 549 -12.99 -3.28 2.50
CA GLU A 549 -12.62 -2.61 1.25
C GLU A 549 -13.84 -2.16 0.45
N SER A 550 -14.89 -2.97 0.40
CA SER A 550 -16.12 -2.64 -0.34
C SER A 550 -16.94 -1.53 0.31
N GLY A 551 -16.80 -1.31 1.62
CA GLY A 551 -17.65 -0.40 2.38
C GLY A 551 -19.09 -0.90 2.53
N ASP A 552 -19.34 -2.17 2.20
CA ASP A 552 -20.64 -2.81 2.37
C ASP A 552 -20.93 -3.02 3.86
N ALA A 553 -22.23 -3.07 4.19
CA ALA A 553 -22.66 -3.29 5.57
C ALA A 553 -22.07 -4.60 6.10
N LEU A 554 -21.49 -4.54 7.30
CA LEU A 554 -20.95 -5.71 7.99
C LEU A 554 -22.01 -6.80 8.13
N ASP A 555 -21.62 -8.06 7.94
CA ASP A 555 -22.50 -9.21 8.18
C ASP A 555 -23.04 -9.19 9.62
N LYS A 556 -24.32 -9.61 9.78
CA LYS A 556 -25.00 -9.59 11.08
C LYS A 556 -24.20 -10.33 12.16
N GLY A 557 -23.61 -11.48 11.84
CA GLY A 557 -22.80 -12.26 12.77
C GLY A 557 -21.54 -11.52 13.22
N PHE A 558 -20.93 -10.73 12.37
CA PHE A 558 -19.79 -9.91 12.72
C PHE A 558 -20.18 -8.69 13.58
N ARG A 559 -21.33 -8.06 13.29
CA ARG A 559 -21.88 -6.96 14.12
C ARG A 559 -22.15 -7.41 15.55
N GLU A 560 -22.78 -8.57 15.71
CA GLU A 560 -23.07 -9.15 17.02
C GLU A 560 -21.78 -9.48 17.78
N MET A 561 -20.76 -9.94 17.07
CA MET A 561 -19.46 -10.27 17.64
C MET A 561 -18.64 -9.04 18.07
N ALA A 562 -18.72 -7.95 17.32
CA ALA A 562 -17.99 -6.71 17.56
C ALA A 562 -18.82 -5.65 18.32
N ALA A 563 -20.08 -5.93 18.71
CA ALA A 563 -21.01 -4.94 19.24
C ALA A 563 -20.45 -4.20 20.47
N ASP A 564 -19.83 -4.92 21.39
CA ASP A 564 -19.29 -4.35 22.63
C ASP A 564 -18.12 -3.40 22.38
N GLU A 565 -17.22 -3.74 21.41
CA GLU A 565 -16.12 -2.89 20.99
C GLU A 565 -16.62 -1.66 20.25
N LEU A 566 -17.61 -1.84 19.37
CA LEU A 566 -18.23 -0.75 18.63
C LEU A 566 -18.87 0.27 19.57
N ASP A 567 -19.60 -0.19 20.60
CA ASP A 567 -20.24 0.69 21.59
C ASP A 567 -19.23 1.38 22.51
N ARG A 568 -18.12 0.72 22.83
CA ARG A 568 -17.03 1.32 23.58
C ARG A 568 -16.35 2.41 22.78
N PHE A 569 -16.06 2.14 21.52
CA PHE A 569 -15.42 3.10 20.64
C PHE A 569 -16.31 4.33 20.37
N ARG A 570 -17.63 4.13 20.21
CA ARG A 570 -18.59 5.24 20.12
C ARG A 570 -18.51 6.16 21.33
N ARG A 571 -18.47 5.59 22.52
CA ARG A 571 -18.33 6.36 23.77
C ARG A 571 -17.02 7.13 23.83
N ASP A 572 -15.89 6.48 23.51
CA ASP A 572 -14.58 7.12 23.45
C ASP A 572 -14.52 8.27 22.43
N LEU A 573 -15.19 8.12 21.30
CA LEU A 573 -15.23 9.16 20.28
C LEU A 573 -16.06 10.36 20.73
N ILE A 574 -17.23 10.14 21.34
CA ILE A 574 -18.07 11.19 21.91
C ILE A 574 -17.28 11.97 22.97
N ASP A 575 -16.56 11.26 23.84
CA ASP A 575 -15.74 11.87 24.89
C ASP A 575 -14.58 12.71 24.32
N ARG A 576 -13.96 12.28 23.23
CA ARG A 576 -12.86 13.02 22.56
C ARG A 576 -13.34 14.22 21.78
N THR A 577 -14.42 14.05 21.01
CA THR A 577 -14.93 15.10 20.13
C THR A 577 -15.83 16.10 20.85
N ARG A 578 -16.35 15.72 22.04
CA ARG A 578 -17.41 16.43 22.78
C ARG A 578 -18.67 16.70 21.93
N ASP A 579 -18.86 15.90 20.88
CA ASP A 579 -19.99 15.95 19.95
C ASP A 579 -20.78 14.65 20.03
N GLN A 580 -21.98 14.71 20.61
CA GLN A 580 -22.87 13.56 20.73
C GLN A 580 -23.30 12.99 19.38
N HIS A 581 -23.36 13.83 18.32
CA HIS A 581 -23.72 13.39 16.97
C HIS A 581 -22.56 12.72 16.22
N ALA A 582 -21.31 12.92 16.65
CA ALA A 582 -20.17 12.26 16.03
C ALA A 582 -20.22 10.73 16.18
N GLY A 583 -20.77 10.23 17.30
CA GLY A 583 -20.98 8.80 17.53
C GLY A 583 -22.08 8.19 16.65
N ASP A 584 -23.14 8.96 16.36
CA ASP A 584 -24.31 8.48 15.59
C ASP A 584 -24.06 8.51 14.07
N SER A 585 -23.12 9.35 13.61
CA SER A 585 -22.78 9.52 12.20
C SER A 585 -21.79 8.49 11.65
N ILE A 586 -21.18 7.66 12.51
CA ILE A 586 -20.15 6.70 12.13
C ILE A 586 -20.79 5.36 11.80
N ASP A 587 -20.52 4.89 10.59
CA ASP A 587 -20.90 3.55 10.18
C ASP A 587 -20.02 2.47 10.85
N ASP A 588 -20.54 1.26 10.93
CA ASP A 588 -19.85 0.12 11.57
C ASP A 588 -18.49 -0.20 10.92
N ALA A 589 -18.35 0.09 9.62
CA ALA A 589 -17.09 -0.11 8.89
C ALA A 589 -16.01 0.88 9.36
N THR A 590 -16.36 2.12 9.66
CA THR A 590 -15.45 3.12 10.21
C THR A 590 -15.02 2.76 11.64
N LEU A 591 -15.96 2.27 12.44
CA LEU A 591 -15.68 1.79 13.80
C LEU A 591 -14.70 0.61 13.81
N LEU A 592 -14.92 -0.38 12.96
CA LEU A 592 -14.03 -1.54 12.85
C LEU A 592 -12.61 -1.14 12.42
N ARG A 593 -12.50 -0.18 11.50
CA ARG A 593 -11.20 0.37 11.08
C ARG A 593 -10.45 1.02 12.23
N GLU A 594 -11.17 1.73 13.09
CA GLU A 594 -10.54 2.38 14.23
C GLU A 594 -10.08 1.36 15.28
N VAL A 595 -10.86 0.29 15.50
CA VAL A 595 -10.42 -0.86 16.31
C VAL A 595 -9.13 -1.46 15.73
N MET A 596 -9.06 -1.67 14.41
CA MET A 596 -7.83 -2.15 13.77
C MET A 596 -6.64 -1.18 13.94
N ASN A 597 -6.88 0.11 13.89
CA ASN A 597 -5.85 1.14 14.09
C ASN A 597 -5.33 1.20 15.52
N THR A 598 -6.04 0.63 16.49
CA THR A 598 -5.64 0.60 17.91
C THR A 598 -4.81 -0.63 18.27
N VAL A 599 -4.87 -1.70 17.48
CA VAL A 599 -4.10 -2.92 17.74
C VAL A 599 -2.60 -2.62 17.79
N GLY A 600 -1.94 -3.02 18.88
CA GLY A 600 -0.51 -2.82 19.09
C GLY A 600 -0.08 -1.39 19.48
N LYS A 601 -1.01 -0.47 19.77
CA LYS A 601 -0.68 0.88 20.24
C LYS A 601 -0.97 1.01 21.75
N LYS A 602 0.08 1.33 22.53
CA LYS A 602 0.02 1.46 23.99
C LYS A 602 -1.02 2.48 24.47
N GLU A 603 -1.23 3.55 23.75
CA GLU A 603 -2.08 4.68 24.13
C GLU A 603 -3.59 4.39 23.96
N ARG A 604 -3.94 3.30 23.28
CA ARG A 604 -5.31 2.98 22.89
C ARG A 604 -5.75 1.57 23.29
N LEU A 605 -4.89 0.83 23.98
CA LEU A 605 -5.20 -0.42 24.67
C LEU A 605 -5.68 -0.13 26.08
#